data_eef5541ec6eb827dc20e410f53a758f4
#
_entry.id   eef5541ec6eb827dc20e410f53a758f4
#
_cell.length_a   1.000
_cell.length_b   1.000
_cell.length_c   1.000
_cell.angle_alpha   90.00
_cell.angle_beta   90.00
_cell.angle_gamma   90.00
#
_symmetry.space_group_name_H-M   'P 1'
#
loop_
_entity.id
_entity.type
_entity.pdbx_description
1 polymer ?
#
loop_
_entity_poly.entity_id
_entity_poly.type
_entity_poly.pdbx_seq_one_letter_code
_entity_poly.pdbx_strand_id
1 'polypeptide(L)'
;MNNTKISRRSFLAAAGIAGAAAALTACGSSASSTASSAAGSAAASSEAVQNVELIVFAAASLTETLTAIGETYSAEHPEVTFRFNFDSSGTLKTQIQEGADCDLFISAGQKQMNQLDSTASAEVNTEGLDFVDAESRVDLLENKVVLCVPEGSDKGIDSFDSLAEHLKAEDILFCMGNSDVPVGQYTQKILAYYDLDEAALAAAGVITYGSNVKEVTTQISEGSVDAGVVYCTDAYSAGLTPVDEATVEMCGQVIYPAAVLKGDKEDAARAFLAYLQTDAAMTVFESVGFSPAI
;
A
#
# COMPACT_ATOMS: atom_id res chain seq x y z
N MET A 1 -23.65 -18.84 -39.45
CA MET A 1 -22.71 -19.55 -40.37
C MET A 1 -21.33 -19.00 -40.17
N ASN A 2 -20.45 -19.89 -39.84
CA ASN A 2 -18.99 -19.91 -39.67
C ASN A 2 -18.35 -19.27 -38.46
N ASN A 3 -18.19 -20.15 -37.48
CA ASN A 3 -17.14 -20.18 -36.49
C ASN A 3 -15.76 -20.31 -37.13
N THR A 4 -14.79 -19.50 -36.72
CA THR A 4 -13.40 -19.86 -36.88
C THR A 4 -12.67 -19.71 -35.53
N LYS A 5 -12.48 -20.85 -34.88
CA LYS A 5 -11.57 -21.02 -33.71
C LYS A 5 -10.15 -20.97 -34.26
N ILE A 6 -9.33 -20.08 -33.71
CA ILE A 6 -7.88 -20.09 -33.92
C ILE A 6 -7.22 -20.83 -32.75
N SER A 7 -6.67 -21.97 -33.08
CA SER A 7 -5.93 -22.90 -32.21
C SER A 7 -4.52 -22.40 -31.94
N ARG A 8 -4.13 -22.39 -30.66
CA ARG A 8 -2.73 -22.25 -30.20
C ARG A 8 -2.06 -23.61 -30.31
N ARG A 9 -1.07 -23.77 -31.19
CA ARG A 9 -0.04 -24.82 -31.05
C ARG A 9 1.19 -24.50 -31.87
N SER A 10 2.35 -24.58 -31.18
CA SER A 10 3.66 -25.07 -31.62
C SER A 10 4.54 -24.14 -32.45
N PHE A 11 5.62 -23.67 -31.81
CA PHE A 11 6.94 -23.62 -32.43
C PHE A 11 8.00 -24.21 -31.48
N LEU A 12 8.37 -25.43 -31.79
CA LEU A 12 9.56 -26.12 -31.35
C LEU A 12 10.39 -26.43 -32.60
N ALA A 13 11.64 -25.98 -32.65
CA ALA A 13 12.74 -26.52 -33.45
C ALA A 13 14.01 -25.77 -32.98
N ALA A 14 14.96 -26.30 -32.31
CA ALA A 14 15.97 -27.33 -32.42
C ALA A 14 16.98 -27.12 -33.60
N ALA A 15 18.25 -26.81 -33.23
CA ALA A 15 19.52 -27.11 -33.89
C ALA A 15 20.65 -26.58 -32.97
N GLY A 16 21.54 -27.26 -32.39
CA GLY A 16 22.35 -28.42 -32.52
C GLY A 16 23.56 -28.29 -33.45
N ILE A 17 24.80 -28.27 -32.89
CA ILE A 17 26.11 -28.72 -33.45
C ILE A 17 27.17 -28.23 -32.44
N ALA A 18 27.86 -29.05 -31.65
CA ALA A 18 28.87 -30.10 -31.79
C ALA A 18 30.29 -29.62 -32.16
N GLY A 19 31.25 -30.02 -31.33
CA GLY A 19 32.66 -30.19 -31.64
C GLY A 19 33.60 -29.25 -30.87
N ALA A 20 34.75 -29.64 -30.29
CA ALA A 20 35.50 -30.89 -30.25
C ALA A 20 36.54 -30.75 -29.13
N ALA A 21 36.95 -31.88 -28.58
CA ALA A 21 37.95 -32.07 -27.57
C ALA A 21 39.37 -31.89 -28.13
N ALA A 22 40.32 -31.44 -27.28
CA ALA A 22 41.71 -31.81 -27.41
C ALA A 22 42.35 -31.92 -26.02
N ALA A 23 42.68 -33.15 -25.67
CA ALA A 23 43.54 -33.49 -24.55
C ALA A 23 45.01 -33.44 -24.97
N LEU A 24 45.90 -32.98 -24.11
CA LEU A 24 47.32 -33.31 -24.15
C LEU A 24 47.85 -33.47 -22.72
N THR A 25 48.21 -34.69 -22.44
CA THR A 25 48.97 -35.19 -21.30
C THR A 25 50.44 -34.82 -21.42
N ALA A 26 51.10 -34.46 -20.34
CA ALA A 26 52.52 -34.77 -20.14
C ALA A 26 52.85 -34.83 -18.63
N CYS A 27 53.35 -35.97 -18.24
CA CYS A 27 53.94 -36.31 -16.95
C CYS A 27 55.31 -35.63 -16.74
N GLY A 28 55.67 -35.40 -15.48
CA GLY A 28 57.04 -35.09 -15.07
C GLY A 28 57.15 -35.00 -13.55
N SER A 29 57.63 -36.09 -12.95
CA SER A 29 57.96 -36.26 -11.53
C SER A 29 59.14 -35.40 -11.08
N SER A 30 59.18 -34.91 -9.85
CA SER A 30 60.19 -35.29 -8.83
C SER A 30 60.07 -34.42 -7.57
N ALA A 31 60.22 -35.07 -6.46
CA ALA A 31 60.13 -34.63 -5.10
C ALA A 31 61.20 -33.63 -4.65
N SER A 32 60.90 -32.78 -3.68
CA SER A 32 61.64 -32.73 -2.42
C SER A 32 61.05 -31.73 -1.43
N SER A 33 60.76 -32.18 -0.27
CA SER A 33 60.53 -31.62 1.05
C SER A 33 61.11 -30.21 1.35
N THR A 34 60.35 -29.35 2.03
CA THR A 34 60.55 -28.95 3.45
C THR A 34 59.51 -27.94 3.93
N ALA A 35 58.88 -28.28 4.99
CA ALA A 35 58.41 -27.56 6.16
C ALA A 35 57.98 -26.09 6.11
N SER A 36 56.79 -25.91 6.65
CA SER A 36 56.39 -24.92 7.66
C SER A 36 56.13 -23.48 7.23
N SER A 37 54.87 -23.14 7.21
CA SER A 37 54.31 -22.06 8.04
C SER A 37 52.77 -22.03 7.89
N ALA A 38 52.07 -22.33 8.94
CA ALA A 38 50.65 -22.11 9.07
C ALA A 38 50.41 -20.60 9.09
N ALA A 39 49.89 -20.06 8.02
CA ALA A 39 49.18 -18.82 8.02
C ALA A 39 47.72 -19.19 7.78
N GLY A 40 46.94 -19.17 8.88
CA GLY A 40 45.48 -19.30 8.81
C GLY A 40 44.93 -18.15 7.99
N SER A 41 44.63 -18.43 6.74
CA SER A 41 43.75 -17.59 5.94
C SER A 41 42.34 -17.83 6.49
N ALA A 42 41.88 -16.94 7.36
CA ALA A 42 40.47 -16.83 7.62
C ALA A 42 39.81 -16.47 6.26
N ALA A 43 39.25 -17.48 5.61
CA ALA A 43 38.30 -17.24 4.55
C ALA A 43 37.14 -16.53 5.19
N ALA A 44 37.11 -15.20 5.06
CA ALA A 44 35.86 -14.48 5.19
C ALA A 44 34.94 -15.07 4.11
N SER A 45 33.98 -15.87 4.54
CA SER A 45 32.85 -16.22 3.70
C SER A 45 32.15 -14.88 3.41
N SER A 46 32.39 -14.30 2.26
CA SER A 46 31.48 -13.33 1.71
C SER A 46 30.22 -14.12 1.40
N GLU A 47 29.25 -14.10 2.32
CA GLU A 47 27.89 -14.46 1.99
C GLU A 47 27.54 -13.62 0.77
N ALA A 48 27.21 -14.27 -0.33
CA ALA A 48 26.74 -13.61 -1.52
C ALA A 48 25.47 -12.85 -1.11
N VAL A 49 25.51 -11.53 -1.10
CA VAL A 49 24.38 -10.68 -0.85
C VAL A 49 23.33 -11.07 -1.88
N GLN A 50 22.27 -11.73 -1.45
CA GLN A 50 21.18 -12.13 -2.34
C GLN A 50 20.31 -10.88 -2.58
N ASN A 51 20.11 -10.54 -3.85
CA ASN A 51 19.19 -9.49 -4.21
C ASN A 51 17.75 -9.90 -3.84
N VAL A 52 17.06 -9.07 -3.10
CA VAL A 52 15.68 -9.28 -2.67
C VAL A 52 14.79 -8.21 -3.30
N GLU A 53 13.76 -8.63 -4.05
CA GLU A 53 12.66 -7.75 -4.44
C GLU A 53 11.55 -7.86 -3.40
N LEU A 54 11.26 -6.78 -2.66
CA LEU A 54 10.13 -6.70 -1.75
C LEU A 54 8.88 -6.20 -2.47
N ILE A 55 7.79 -6.93 -2.32
CA ILE A 55 6.48 -6.56 -2.85
C ILE A 55 5.67 -5.93 -1.72
N VAL A 56 5.44 -4.64 -1.83
CA VAL A 56 4.75 -3.86 -0.80
C VAL A 56 3.39 -3.41 -1.33
N PHE A 57 2.33 -3.87 -0.69
CA PHE A 57 0.97 -3.39 -0.93
C PHE A 57 0.65 -2.30 0.08
N ALA A 58 0.31 -1.10 -0.38
CA ALA A 58 0.04 0.02 0.50
C ALA A 58 -1.13 0.88 0.02
N ALA A 59 -1.85 1.45 0.96
CA ALA A 59 -2.93 2.37 0.67
C ALA A 59 -2.47 3.50 -0.27
N ALA A 60 -3.33 3.89 -1.21
CA ALA A 60 -3.03 4.89 -2.25
C ALA A 60 -2.55 6.23 -1.69
N SER A 61 -2.99 6.60 -0.48
CA SER A 61 -2.53 7.81 0.25
C SER A 61 -1.04 7.80 0.62
N LEU A 62 -0.37 6.63 0.56
CA LEU A 62 1.05 6.46 0.89
C LEU A 62 1.96 6.51 -0.36
N THR A 63 1.41 6.72 -1.54
CA THR A 63 2.15 6.59 -2.82
C THR A 63 3.43 7.43 -2.82
N GLU A 64 3.34 8.71 -2.52
CA GLU A 64 4.45 9.65 -2.60
C GLU A 64 5.49 9.38 -1.52
N THR A 65 5.05 9.16 -0.28
CA THR A 65 5.95 8.96 0.87
C THR A 65 6.68 7.63 0.80
N LEU A 66 5.98 6.52 0.52
CA LEU A 66 6.64 5.20 0.42
C LEU A 66 7.54 5.09 -0.80
N THR A 67 7.24 5.76 -1.90
CA THR A 67 8.15 5.81 -3.06
C THR A 67 9.46 6.49 -2.67
N ALA A 68 9.41 7.67 -2.03
CA ALA A 68 10.60 8.39 -1.58
C ALA A 68 11.40 7.62 -0.51
N ILE A 69 10.70 6.98 0.44
CA ILE A 69 11.33 6.16 1.49
C ILE A 69 11.99 4.92 0.87
N GLY A 70 11.32 4.25 -0.07
CA GLY A 70 11.85 3.08 -0.77
C GLY A 70 13.11 3.39 -1.60
N GLU A 71 13.15 4.54 -2.27
CA GLU A 71 14.34 5.02 -2.97
C GLU A 71 15.51 5.25 -2.01
N THR A 72 15.24 5.87 -0.86
CA THR A 72 16.26 6.11 0.19
C THR A 72 16.77 4.79 0.76
N TYR A 73 15.87 3.88 1.11
CA TYR A 73 16.22 2.56 1.63
C TYR A 73 17.06 1.75 0.63
N SER A 74 16.69 1.73 -0.65
CA SER A 74 17.46 1.03 -1.69
C SER A 74 18.84 1.65 -1.93
N ALA A 75 19.01 2.95 -1.68
CA ALA A 75 20.35 3.59 -1.76
C ALA A 75 21.25 3.14 -0.59
N GLU A 76 20.69 2.89 0.59
CA GLU A 76 21.39 2.38 1.78
C GLU A 76 21.56 0.85 1.73
N HIS A 77 20.62 0.14 1.09
CA HIS A 77 20.54 -1.32 0.95
C HIS A 77 20.41 -1.71 -0.52
N PRO A 78 21.50 -1.63 -1.30
CA PRO A 78 21.47 -1.84 -2.76
C PRO A 78 21.08 -3.27 -3.18
N GLU A 79 21.06 -4.21 -2.24
CA GLU A 79 20.54 -5.57 -2.42
C GLU A 79 19.01 -5.65 -2.38
N VAL A 80 18.31 -4.59 -1.90
CA VAL A 80 16.86 -4.56 -1.80
C VAL A 80 16.27 -3.64 -2.85
N THR A 81 15.32 -4.17 -3.60
CA THR A 81 14.50 -3.43 -4.55
C THR A 81 13.03 -3.54 -4.19
N PHE A 82 12.20 -2.60 -4.63
CA PHE A 82 10.79 -2.58 -4.29
C PHE A 82 9.90 -2.72 -5.53
N ARG A 83 8.82 -3.45 -5.36
CA ARG A 83 7.66 -3.42 -6.23
C ARG A 83 6.45 -2.99 -5.41
N PHE A 84 6.10 -1.71 -5.52
CA PHE A 84 4.93 -1.16 -4.86
C PHE A 84 3.65 -1.44 -5.65
N ASN A 85 2.56 -1.72 -4.93
CA ASN A 85 1.21 -1.75 -5.45
C ASN A 85 0.36 -0.83 -4.58
N PHE A 86 -0.08 0.29 -5.15
CA PHE A 86 -0.85 1.31 -4.46
C PHE A 86 -2.29 1.31 -4.95
N ASP A 87 -3.23 1.04 -4.05
CA ASP A 87 -4.66 1.08 -4.33
C ASP A 87 -5.45 1.26 -3.02
N SER A 88 -6.78 1.17 -3.08
CA SER A 88 -7.58 1.10 -1.87
C SER A 88 -7.18 -0.12 -1.04
N SER A 89 -7.17 0.02 0.28
CA SER A 89 -6.84 -1.11 1.16
C SER A 89 -7.80 -2.29 1.00
N GLY A 90 -9.05 -2.03 0.59
CA GLY A 90 -10.03 -3.07 0.27
C GLY A 90 -9.66 -3.86 -0.98
N THR A 91 -9.28 -3.18 -2.05
CA THR A 91 -8.78 -3.82 -3.29
C THR A 91 -7.54 -4.66 -3.02
N LEU A 92 -6.56 -4.09 -2.29
CA LEU A 92 -5.31 -4.76 -1.94
C LEU A 92 -5.56 -6.01 -1.09
N LYS A 93 -6.43 -5.90 -0.08
CA LYS A 93 -6.86 -7.04 0.75
C LYS A 93 -7.46 -8.16 -0.10
N THR A 94 -8.31 -7.82 -1.07
CA THR A 94 -8.91 -8.79 -1.98
C THR A 94 -7.84 -9.46 -2.86
N GLN A 95 -6.90 -8.71 -3.39
CA GLN A 95 -5.78 -9.26 -4.18
C GLN A 95 -4.94 -10.25 -3.34
N ILE A 96 -4.62 -9.91 -2.08
CA ILE A 96 -3.91 -10.82 -1.16
C ILE A 96 -4.72 -12.10 -0.93
N GLN A 97 -6.01 -11.97 -0.67
CA GLN A 97 -6.93 -13.09 -0.46
C GLN A 97 -7.02 -14.00 -1.69
N GLU A 98 -6.94 -13.43 -2.90
CA GLU A 98 -6.93 -14.16 -4.17
C GLU A 98 -5.56 -14.76 -4.53
N GLY A 99 -4.55 -14.59 -3.66
CA GLY A 99 -3.24 -15.19 -3.79
C GLY A 99 -2.20 -14.34 -4.52
N ALA A 100 -2.38 -13.02 -4.55
CA ALA A 100 -1.32 -12.13 -5.02
C ALA A 100 -0.14 -12.14 -4.05
N ASP A 101 1.08 -12.20 -4.60
CA ASP A 101 2.30 -12.07 -3.81
C ASP A 101 2.36 -10.70 -3.15
N CYS A 102 2.57 -10.70 -1.83
CA CYS A 102 2.73 -9.50 -1.01
C CYS A 102 3.60 -9.83 0.19
N ASP A 103 4.67 -9.07 0.40
CA ASP A 103 5.60 -9.29 1.52
C ASP A 103 5.29 -8.37 2.71
N LEU A 104 4.77 -7.15 2.43
CA LEU A 104 4.38 -6.16 3.45
C LEU A 104 3.06 -5.50 3.04
N PHE A 105 2.10 -5.45 3.93
CA PHE A 105 0.82 -4.77 3.74
C PHE A 105 0.68 -3.58 4.69
N ILE A 106 0.34 -2.40 4.16
CA ILE A 106 0.07 -1.17 4.92
C ILE A 106 -1.31 -0.66 4.54
N SER A 107 -2.24 -0.75 5.48
CA SER A 107 -3.65 -0.41 5.26
C SER A 107 -3.98 0.97 5.83
N ALA A 108 -4.87 1.72 5.17
CA ALA A 108 -5.43 2.98 5.68
C ALA A 108 -6.56 2.77 6.69
N GLY A 109 -6.75 1.56 7.18
CA GLY A 109 -7.76 1.24 8.19
C GLY A 109 -7.55 -0.13 8.80
N GLN A 110 -7.94 -0.26 10.06
CA GLN A 110 -7.80 -1.49 10.85
C GLN A 110 -8.61 -2.67 10.29
N LYS A 111 -9.78 -2.39 9.68
CA LYS A 111 -10.71 -3.43 9.23
C LYS A 111 -10.07 -4.36 8.21
N GLN A 112 -9.40 -3.82 7.20
CA GLN A 112 -8.79 -4.62 6.12
C GLN A 112 -7.63 -5.47 6.62
N MET A 113 -6.81 -4.93 7.51
CA MET A 113 -5.75 -5.68 8.18
C MET A 113 -6.33 -6.81 9.03
N ASN A 114 -7.35 -6.51 9.85
CA ASN A 114 -8.02 -7.51 10.70
C ASN A 114 -8.65 -8.66 9.89
N GLN A 115 -9.13 -8.40 8.69
CA GLN A 115 -9.71 -9.43 7.82
C GLN A 115 -8.68 -10.44 7.29
N LEU A 116 -7.39 -10.12 7.33
CA LEU A 116 -6.27 -11.00 6.91
C LEU A 116 -5.53 -11.63 8.09
N ASP A 117 -5.86 -11.23 9.31
CA ASP A 117 -5.16 -11.60 10.56
C ASP A 117 -5.96 -12.63 11.34
N SER A 118 -5.39 -13.84 11.50
CA SER A 118 -6.02 -14.94 12.22
C SER A 118 -6.21 -14.68 13.72
N THR A 119 -5.55 -13.66 14.28
CA THR A 119 -5.71 -13.26 15.69
C THR A 119 -6.90 -12.31 15.90
N ALA A 120 -7.46 -11.76 14.81
CA ALA A 120 -8.65 -10.92 14.87
C ALA A 120 -9.91 -11.73 15.22
N SER A 121 -10.96 -11.05 15.69
CA SER A 121 -12.21 -11.72 16.03
C SER A 121 -12.87 -12.35 14.80
N ALA A 122 -13.55 -13.48 14.98
CA ALA A 122 -14.29 -14.17 13.92
C ALA A 122 -15.43 -13.33 13.32
N GLU A 123 -15.84 -12.26 13.99
CA GLU A 123 -16.84 -11.31 13.48
C GLU A 123 -16.26 -10.39 12.39
N VAL A 124 -14.94 -10.17 12.40
CA VAL A 124 -14.22 -9.33 11.43
C VAL A 124 -13.52 -10.19 10.39
N ASN A 125 -12.76 -11.19 10.82
CA ASN A 125 -12.14 -12.19 9.94
C ASN A 125 -13.10 -13.38 9.77
N THR A 126 -14.20 -13.15 9.06
CA THR A 126 -15.26 -14.15 8.88
C THR A 126 -14.84 -15.36 8.05
N GLU A 127 -13.80 -15.24 7.27
CA GLU A 127 -13.27 -16.31 6.40
C GLU A 127 -12.13 -17.10 7.06
N GLY A 128 -11.67 -16.66 8.25
CA GLY A 128 -10.58 -17.30 8.98
C GLY A 128 -9.23 -17.21 8.25
N LEU A 129 -8.98 -16.11 7.55
CA LEU A 129 -7.76 -15.89 6.79
C LEU A 129 -6.55 -15.73 7.72
N ASP A 130 -5.39 -16.25 7.32
CA ASP A 130 -4.16 -16.28 8.10
C ASP A 130 -2.96 -15.86 7.24
N PHE A 131 -3.01 -14.67 6.69
CA PHE A 131 -1.94 -14.11 5.85
C PHE A 131 -0.93 -13.28 6.64
N VAL A 132 -1.39 -12.62 7.71
CA VAL A 132 -0.57 -11.69 8.50
C VAL A 132 0.31 -12.45 9.47
N ASP A 133 1.59 -12.06 9.54
CA ASP A 133 2.44 -12.35 10.67
C ASP A 133 2.08 -11.41 11.82
N ALA A 134 1.25 -11.89 12.73
CA ALA A 134 0.68 -11.10 13.83
C ALA A 134 1.75 -10.49 14.77
N GLU A 135 2.93 -11.12 14.88
CA GLU A 135 4.03 -10.59 15.70
C GLU A 135 4.69 -9.35 15.08
N SER A 136 4.57 -9.17 13.76
CA SER A 136 5.10 -8.02 13.03
C SER A 136 4.17 -6.83 13.03
N ARG A 137 2.90 -7.04 13.37
CA ARG A 137 1.86 -6.02 13.23
C ARG A 137 2.10 -4.81 14.15
N VAL A 138 2.08 -3.62 13.58
CA VAL A 138 2.19 -2.35 14.28
C VAL A 138 1.13 -1.37 13.79
N ASP A 139 0.67 -0.48 14.64
CA ASP A 139 -0.03 0.71 14.25
C ASP A 139 1.05 1.74 13.88
N LEU A 140 1.26 1.94 12.58
CA LEU A 140 2.42 2.68 12.06
C LEU A 140 2.18 4.19 12.09
N LEU A 141 1.04 4.63 11.54
CA LEU A 141 0.73 6.04 11.33
C LEU A 141 -0.70 6.36 11.76
N GLU A 142 -0.90 7.62 12.11
CA GLU A 142 -2.21 8.24 12.25
C GLU A 142 -2.39 9.30 11.15
N ASN A 143 -3.60 9.44 10.65
CA ASN A 143 -3.99 10.43 9.65
C ASN A 143 -5.27 11.15 10.11
N LYS A 144 -5.70 12.15 9.35
CA LYS A 144 -6.90 12.93 9.60
C LYS A 144 -7.80 12.89 8.37
N VAL A 145 -9.10 12.83 8.62
CA VAL A 145 -10.12 12.96 7.58
C VAL A 145 -10.51 14.42 7.46
N VAL A 146 -10.50 14.93 6.26
CA VAL A 146 -10.77 16.35 5.97
C VAL A 146 -11.82 16.51 4.88
N LEU A 147 -12.55 17.60 4.98
CA LEU A 147 -13.47 18.08 3.96
C LEU A 147 -12.73 19.03 3.04
N CYS A 148 -12.80 18.77 1.73
CA CYS A 148 -12.25 19.63 0.71
C CYS A 148 -13.34 20.05 -0.29
N VAL A 149 -13.18 21.24 -0.84
CA VAL A 149 -13.97 21.78 -1.93
C VAL A 149 -13.06 22.21 -3.09
N PRO A 150 -13.56 22.29 -4.33
CA PRO A 150 -12.79 22.83 -5.45
C PRO A 150 -12.30 24.25 -5.17
N GLU A 151 -11.16 24.61 -5.75
CA GLU A 151 -10.65 25.99 -5.67
C GLU A 151 -11.67 26.98 -6.25
N GLY A 152 -11.96 28.03 -5.49
CA GLY A 152 -12.93 29.06 -5.90
C GLY A 152 -14.40 28.64 -5.80
N SER A 153 -14.71 27.56 -5.08
CA SER A 153 -16.09 27.16 -4.81
C SER A 153 -16.89 28.30 -4.17
N ASP A 154 -18.10 28.54 -4.66
CA ASP A 154 -19.05 29.56 -4.16
C ASP A 154 -20.27 28.92 -3.44
N LYS A 155 -20.23 27.63 -3.19
CA LYS A 155 -21.35 26.86 -2.57
C LYS A 155 -21.56 27.15 -1.10
N GLY A 156 -20.60 27.81 -0.41
CA GLY A 156 -20.74 28.09 1.04
C GLY A 156 -20.49 26.88 1.93
N ILE A 157 -19.79 25.86 1.40
CA ILE A 157 -19.40 24.67 2.17
C ILE A 157 -18.06 24.99 2.85
N ASP A 158 -18.08 25.28 4.15
CA ASP A 158 -16.93 25.66 4.97
C ASP A 158 -16.71 24.77 6.20
N SER A 159 -17.61 23.82 6.42
CA SER A 159 -17.59 22.90 7.56
C SER A 159 -18.37 21.61 7.26
N PHE A 160 -18.16 20.56 8.06
CA PHE A 160 -19.01 19.37 8.00
C PHE A 160 -20.48 19.67 8.33
N ASP A 161 -20.74 20.68 9.18
CA ASP A 161 -22.11 21.12 9.47
C ASP A 161 -22.77 21.69 8.22
N SER A 162 -22.12 22.62 7.50
CA SER A 162 -22.62 23.18 6.25
C SER A 162 -22.76 22.13 5.15
N LEU A 163 -21.81 21.20 5.05
CA LEU A 163 -21.91 20.04 4.15
C LEU A 163 -23.18 19.23 4.43
N ALA A 164 -23.46 18.94 5.71
CA ALA A 164 -24.64 18.16 6.09
C ALA A 164 -25.95 18.88 5.73
N GLU A 165 -26.01 20.21 5.82
CA GLU A 165 -27.15 21.01 5.38
C GLU A 165 -27.36 20.92 3.86
N HIS A 166 -26.31 21.03 3.07
CA HIS A 166 -26.37 20.89 1.62
C HIS A 166 -26.76 19.47 1.18
N LEU A 167 -26.21 18.44 1.85
CA LEU A 167 -26.60 17.04 1.57
C LEU A 167 -28.09 16.78 1.87
N LYS A 168 -28.64 17.36 2.95
CA LYS A 168 -30.08 17.31 3.27
C LYS A 168 -30.94 18.07 2.25
N ALA A 169 -30.41 19.15 1.68
CA ALA A 169 -31.08 19.93 0.65
C ALA A 169 -30.96 19.30 -0.76
N GLU A 170 -30.09 18.31 -0.93
CA GLU A 170 -29.80 17.65 -2.21
C GLU A 170 -29.37 18.60 -3.33
N ASP A 171 -28.67 19.70 -2.99
CA ASP A 171 -28.35 20.81 -3.92
C ASP A 171 -26.87 20.86 -4.34
N ILE A 172 -26.09 19.83 -3.99
CA ILE A 172 -24.67 19.67 -4.33
C ILE A 172 -24.39 18.28 -4.88
N LEU A 173 -23.22 18.15 -5.54
CA LEU A 173 -22.63 16.86 -5.88
C LEU A 173 -21.43 16.58 -4.97
N PHE A 174 -21.51 15.50 -4.21
CA PHE A 174 -20.54 15.10 -3.21
C PHE A 174 -19.78 13.84 -3.63
N CYS A 175 -18.46 13.82 -3.47
CA CYS A 175 -17.62 12.63 -3.72
C CYS A 175 -17.08 12.02 -2.45
N MET A 176 -17.17 10.70 -2.35
CA MET A 176 -16.56 9.92 -1.27
C MET A 176 -15.96 8.61 -1.81
N GLY A 177 -15.10 7.96 -1.03
CA GLY A 177 -14.68 6.59 -1.33
C GLY A 177 -15.87 5.62 -1.23
N ASN A 178 -15.87 4.56 -2.03
CA ASN A 178 -16.87 3.50 -1.88
C ASN A 178 -16.65 2.70 -0.57
N SER A 179 -17.53 1.73 -0.27
CA SER A 179 -17.51 0.94 0.98
C SER A 179 -16.23 0.11 1.20
N ASP A 180 -15.45 -0.16 0.16
CA ASP A 180 -14.20 -0.92 0.23
C ASP A 180 -12.98 -0.01 0.46
N VAL A 181 -13.16 1.29 0.28
CA VAL A 181 -12.14 2.32 0.51
C VAL A 181 -12.18 2.78 1.96
N PRO A 182 -11.06 2.71 2.72
CA PRO A 182 -11.07 3.12 4.12
C PRO A 182 -11.59 4.54 4.35
N VAL A 183 -11.20 5.56 3.54
CA VAL A 183 -11.75 6.91 3.68
C VAL A 183 -13.25 6.95 3.44
N GLY A 184 -13.80 6.10 2.58
CA GLY A 184 -15.23 5.93 2.41
C GLY A 184 -15.91 5.41 3.67
N GLN A 185 -15.30 4.45 4.37
CA GLN A 185 -15.81 3.92 5.64
C GLN A 185 -15.79 4.98 6.76
N TYR A 186 -14.80 5.87 6.79
CA TYR A 186 -14.79 7.02 7.69
C TYR A 186 -15.88 8.03 7.30
N THR A 187 -16.07 8.28 6.00
CA THR A 187 -17.14 9.16 5.50
C THR A 187 -18.53 8.61 5.85
N GLN A 188 -18.75 7.29 5.76
CA GLN A 188 -19.99 6.64 6.19
C GLN A 188 -20.30 6.93 7.68
N LYS A 189 -19.28 6.91 8.55
CA LYS A 189 -19.46 7.27 9.96
C LYS A 189 -19.81 8.75 10.12
N ILE A 190 -19.21 9.64 9.33
CA ILE A 190 -19.55 11.08 9.32
C ILE A 190 -21.01 11.27 8.89
N LEU A 191 -21.45 10.62 7.80
CA LEU A 191 -22.83 10.67 7.37
C LEU A 191 -23.79 10.19 8.48
N ALA A 192 -23.44 9.07 9.14
CA ALA A 192 -24.23 8.54 10.26
C ALA A 192 -24.26 9.50 11.47
N TYR A 193 -23.16 10.20 11.76
CA TYR A 193 -23.10 11.21 12.83
C TYR A 193 -24.11 12.36 12.60
N TYR A 194 -24.35 12.72 11.32
CA TYR A 194 -25.33 13.74 10.93
C TYR A 194 -26.73 13.20 10.62
N ASP A 195 -27.00 11.92 10.93
CA ASP A 195 -28.26 11.24 10.61
C ASP A 195 -28.60 11.26 9.11
N LEU A 196 -27.59 11.15 8.24
CA LEU A 196 -27.71 11.11 6.79
C LEU A 196 -27.73 9.67 6.27
N ASP A 197 -28.69 9.35 5.39
CA ASP A 197 -28.78 8.05 4.72
C ASP A 197 -28.01 8.07 3.41
N GLU A 198 -26.83 7.40 3.39
CA GLU A 198 -25.98 7.28 2.19
C GLU A 198 -26.76 6.70 1.00
N ALA A 199 -27.58 5.66 1.21
CA ALA A 199 -28.31 5.02 0.14
C ALA A 199 -29.37 5.93 -0.48
N ALA A 200 -30.04 6.74 0.35
CA ALA A 200 -31.00 7.74 -0.11
C ALA A 200 -30.31 8.84 -0.93
N LEU A 201 -29.18 9.37 -0.44
CA LEU A 201 -28.38 10.39 -1.14
C LEU A 201 -27.82 9.87 -2.47
N ALA A 202 -27.35 8.62 -2.51
CA ALA A 202 -26.90 7.99 -3.73
C ALA A 202 -28.03 7.79 -4.75
N ALA A 203 -29.21 7.38 -4.29
CA ALA A 203 -30.40 7.24 -5.12
C ALA A 203 -30.90 8.60 -5.67
N ALA A 204 -30.73 9.69 -4.91
CA ALA A 204 -31.01 11.04 -5.35
C ALA A 204 -29.94 11.59 -6.35
N GLY A 205 -28.84 10.86 -6.55
CA GLY A 205 -27.74 11.29 -7.43
C GLY A 205 -26.83 12.36 -6.82
N VAL A 206 -26.86 12.54 -5.50
CA VAL A 206 -26.05 13.51 -4.76
C VAL A 206 -24.64 12.99 -4.54
N ILE A 207 -24.46 11.67 -4.44
CA ILE A 207 -23.16 11.05 -4.15
C ILE A 207 -22.55 10.43 -5.40
N THR A 208 -21.25 10.71 -5.64
CA THR A 208 -20.38 9.93 -6.52
C THR A 208 -19.33 9.19 -5.70
N TYR A 209 -18.79 8.10 -6.26
CA TYR A 209 -17.86 7.24 -5.56
C TYR A 209 -16.52 7.14 -6.29
N GLY A 210 -15.42 7.24 -5.53
CA GLY A 210 -14.09 6.85 -5.96
C GLY A 210 -13.77 5.41 -5.55
N SER A 211 -13.03 4.68 -6.36
CA SER A 211 -12.53 3.34 -6.04
C SER A 211 -11.31 3.36 -5.13
N ASN A 212 -10.67 4.51 -4.99
CA ASN A 212 -9.61 4.83 -4.01
C ASN A 212 -9.63 6.33 -3.71
N VAL A 213 -8.82 6.78 -2.73
CA VAL A 213 -8.80 8.18 -2.31
C VAL A 213 -8.28 9.13 -3.39
N LYS A 214 -7.36 8.68 -4.26
CA LYS A 214 -6.82 9.52 -5.35
C LYS A 214 -7.88 9.86 -6.41
N GLU A 215 -8.83 8.97 -6.66
CA GLU A 215 -9.98 9.30 -7.53
C GLU A 215 -10.90 10.35 -6.89
N VAL A 216 -11.07 10.31 -5.56
CA VAL A 216 -11.83 11.35 -4.86
C VAL A 216 -11.14 12.70 -4.96
N THR A 217 -9.82 12.78 -4.67
CA THR A 217 -9.06 14.04 -4.80
C THR A 217 -9.09 14.58 -6.22
N THR A 218 -9.01 13.71 -7.23
CA THR A 218 -9.08 14.11 -8.64
C THR A 218 -10.42 14.78 -8.97
N GLN A 219 -11.54 14.17 -8.55
CA GLN A 219 -12.87 14.76 -8.79
C GLN A 219 -13.03 16.14 -8.14
N ILE A 220 -12.47 16.34 -6.93
CA ILE A 220 -12.47 17.65 -6.25
C ILE A 220 -11.58 18.63 -7.02
N SER A 221 -10.35 18.27 -7.33
CA SER A 221 -9.37 19.14 -8.00
C SER A 221 -9.84 19.59 -9.40
N GLU A 222 -10.56 18.72 -10.12
CA GLU A 222 -11.12 19.02 -11.43
C GLU A 222 -12.45 19.79 -11.37
N GLY A 223 -13.00 20.04 -10.17
CA GLY A 223 -14.30 20.70 -10.01
C GLY A 223 -15.46 19.86 -10.55
N SER A 224 -15.31 18.54 -10.65
CA SER A 224 -16.36 17.64 -11.11
C SER A 224 -17.43 17.42 -10.03
N VAL A 225 -17.14 17.80 -8.80
CA VAL A 225 -18.02 17.73 -7.62
C VAL A 225 -17.88 19.01 -6.81
N ASP A 226 -18.86 19.32 -5.96
CA ASP A 226 -18.88 20.52 -5.14
C ASP A 226 -18.11 20.33 -3.82
N ALA A 227 -17.99 19.11 -3.33
CA ALA A 227 -17.24 18.75 -2.12
C ALA A 227 -16.81 17.29 -2.14
N GLY A 228 -15.81 16.96 -1.33
CA GLY A 228 -15.43 15.57 -1.08
C GLY A 228 -14.65 15.39 0.22
N VAL A 229 -14.65 14.16 0.70
CA VAL A 229 -13.94 13.77 1.93
C VAL A 229 -12.74 12.90 1.57
N VAL A 230 -11.56 13.35 2.03
CA VAL A 230 -10.26 12.73 1.76
C VAL A 230 -9.43 12.71 3.05
N TYR A 231 -8.21 12.19 2.98
CA TYR A 231 -7.24 12.37 4.07
C TYR A 231 -6.48 13.70 3.92
N CYS A 232 -6.00 14.25 5.04
CA CYS A 232 -5.21 15.50 5.00
C CYS A 232 -3.95 15.36 4.14
N THR A 233 -3.33 14.18 4.12
CA THR A 233 -2.17 13.84 3.29
C THR A 233 -2.48 13.85 1.80
N ASP A 234 -3.65 13.36 1.40
CA ASP A 234 -4.10 13.38 0.01
C ASP A 234 -4.49 14.81 -0.43
N ALA A 235 -5.11 15.57 0.46
CA ALA A 235 -5.38 16.99 0.21
C ALA A 235 -4.06 17.76 -0.01
N TYR A 236 -3.06 17.54 0.86
CA TYR A 236 -1.74 18.14 0.73
C TYR A 236 -1.07 17.78 -0.62
N SER A 237 -1.02 16.49 -0.96
CA SER A 237 -0.40 16.01 -2.20
C SER A 237 -1.11 16.53 -3.47
N ALA A 238 -2.42 16.75 -3.40
CA ALA A 238 -3.22 17.29 -4.50
C ALA A 238 -3.25 18.83 -4.54
N GLY A 239 -2.61 19.51 -3.57
CA GLY A 239 -2.64 20.97 -3.46
C GLY A 239 -4.02 21.53 -3.08
N LEU A 240 -4.90 20.71 -2.52
CA LEU A 240 -6.20 21.11 -2.00
C LEU A 240 -6.04 21.75 -0.61
N THR A 241 -6.84 22.73 -0.33
CA THR A 241 -6.92 23.33 1.01
C THR A 241 -8.15 22.77 1.71
N PRO A 242 -7.99 22.00 2.82
CA PRO A 242 -9.12 21.58 3.61
C PRO A 242 -9.92 22.75 4.17
N VAL A 243 -11.24 22.65 4.15
CA VAL A 243 -12.14 23.63 4.77
C VAL A 243 -12.54 23.23 6.17
N ASP A 244 -12.48 21.93 6.50
CA ASP A 244 -12.76 21.41 7.85
C ASP A 244 -12.07 20.06 8.10
N GLU A 245 -11.89 19.69 9.37
CA GLU A 245 -11.31 18.41 9.83
C GLU A 245 -12.34 17.64 10.68
N ALA A 246 -12.55 16.36 10.33
CA ALA A 246 -13.47 15.52 11.09
C ALA A 246 -12.92 15.24 12.51
N THR A 247 -13.79 15.33 13.50
CA THR A 247 -13.45 14.99 14.88
C THR A 247 -13.46 13.48 15.13
N VAL A 248 -12.84 13.06 16.23
CA VAL A 248 -12.85 11.64 16.65
C VAL A 248 -14.27 11.15 16.90
N GLU A 249 -15.19 12.02 17.37
CA GLU A 249 -16.58 11.69 17.58
C GLU A 249 -17.32 11.42 16.27
N MET A 250 -16.93 12.08 15.17
CA MET A 250 -17.55 11.89 13.85
C MET A 250 -17.14 10.57 13.21
N CYS A 251 -15.85 10.21 13.24
CA CYS A 251 -15.38 9.06 12.45
C CYS A 251 -14.43 8.10 13.19
N GLY A 252 -13.98 8.43 14.41
CA GLY A 252 -12.94 7.69 15.14
C GLY A 252 -11.54 8.07 14.70
N GLN A 253 -10.53 7.47 15.34
CA GLN A 253 -9.13 7.63 14.93
C GLN A 253 -8.85 6.94 13.60
N VAL A 254 -7.98 7.54 12.79
CA VAL A 254 -7.57 7.03 11.48
C VAL A 254 -6.20 6.41 11.58
N ILE A 255 -6.15 5.13 11.91
CA ILE A 255 -4.92 4.38 12.13
C ILE A 255 -4.56 3.58 10.87
N TYR A 256 -3.29 3.64 10.51
CA TYR A 256 -2.68 2.87 9.42
C TYR A 256 -1.85 1.72 10.01
N PRO A 257 -2.43 0.53 10.14
CA PRO A 257 -1.68 -0.65 10.54
C PRO A 257 -0.78 -1.11 9.41
N ALA A 258 0.40 -1.60 9.77
CA ALA A 258 1.34 -2.27 8.89
C ALA A 258 1.68 -3.65 9.46
N ALA A 259 1.85 -4.62 8.57
CA ALA A 259 2.26 -5.97 8.96
C ALA A 259 2.99 -6.68 7.82
N VAL A 260 3.97 -7.50 8.17
CA VAL A 260 4.59 -8.46 7.27
C VAL A 260 3.60 -9.58 6.96
N LEU A 261 3.55 -10.03 5.73
CA LEU A 261 2.79 -11.20 5.35
C LEU A 261 3.67 -12.44 5.39
N LYS A 262 3.07 -13.58 5.73
CA LYS A 262 3.75 -14.89 5.82
C LYS A 262 4.28 -15.30 4.45
N GLY A 263 5.59 -15.61 4.37
CA GLY A 263 6.24 -15.98 3.13
C GLY A 263 7.77 -16.15 3.27
N ASP A 264 8.44 -16.27 2.15
CA ASP A 264 9.88 -16.57 2.13
C ASP A 264 10.79 -15.35 2.39
N LYS A 265 10.22 -14.12 2.45
CA LYS A 265 10.97 -12.86 2.58
C LYS A 265 10.66 -12.11 3.88
N GLU A 266 10.13 -12.80 4.89
CA GLU A 266 9.72 -12.19 6.17
C GLU A 266 10.84 -11.36 6.81
N ASP A 267 12.07 -11.86 6.84
CA ASP A 267 13.19 -11.14 7.46
C ASP A 267 13.47 -9.80 6.78
N ALA A 268 13.48 -9.76 5.45
CA ALA A 268 13.70 -8.53 4.68
C ALA A 268 12.51 -7.55 4.84
N ALA A 269 11.28 -8.07 4.84
CA ALA A 269 10.07 -7.27 5.06
C ALA A 269 10.03 -6.70 6.49
N ARG A 270 10.44 -7.46 7.51
CA ARG A 270 10.58 -6.98 8.90
C ARG A 270 11.65 -5.88 9.02
N ALA A 271 12.78 -6.04 8.31
CA ALA A 271 13.83 -5.02 8.30
C ALA A 271 13.31 -3.70 7.69
N PHE A 272 12.57 -3.77 6.59
CA PHE A 272 11.97 -2.58 6.00
C PHE A 272 10.86 -1.99 6.89
N LEU A 273 10.00 -2.82 7.49
CA LEU A 273 8.99 -2.35 8.45
C LEU A 273 9.63 -1.67 9.68
N ALA A 274 10.77 -2.16 10.15
CA ALA A 274 11.52 -1.50 11.22
C ALA A 274 12.10 -0.15 10.75
N TYR A 275 12.57 -0.06 9.50
CA TYR A 275 13.05 1.20 8.91
C TYR A 275 11.92 2.24 8.82
N LEU A 276 10.70 1.84 8.45
CA LEU A 276 9.54 2.73 8.40
C LEU A 276 9.22 3.39 9.75
N GLN A 277 9.67 2.80 10.86
CA GLN A 277 9.48 3.33 12.23
C GLN A 277 10.63 4.22 12.71
N THR A 278 11.67 4.43 11.88
CA THR A 278 12.79 5.33 12.23
C THR A 278 12.41 6.80 12.09
N ASP A 279 13.12 7.68 12.81
CA ASP A 279 12.94 9.13 12.71
C ASP A 279 13.13 9.64 11.26
N ALA A 280 14.01 9.00 10.49
CA ALA A 280 14.26 9.38 9.10
C ALA A 280 13.03 9.12 8.20
N ALA A 281 12.44 7.92 8.29
CA ALA A 281 11.21 7.60 7.56
C ALA A 281 10.01 8.40 8.08
N MET A 282 9.91 8.56 9.40
CA MET A 282 8.82 9.31 10.02
C MET A 282 8.83 10.79 9.60
N THR A 283 10.00 11.42 9.46
CA THR A 283 10.12 12.79 8.93
C THR A 283 9.49 12.92 7.53
N VAL A 284 9.63 11.89 6.67
CA VAL A 284 9.00 11.90 5.34
C VAL A 284 7.48 11.81 5.45
N PHE A 285 6.97 10.94 6.31
CA PHE A 285 5.53 10.83 6.55
C PHE A 285 4.94 12.14 7.13
N GLU A 286 5.60 12.73 8.13
CA GLU A 286 5.16 13.98 8.76
C GLU A 286 5.17 15.16 7.80
N SER A 287 6.05 15.16 6.80
CA SER A 287 6.14 16.24 5.80
C SER A 287 4.87 16.44 4.97
N VAL A 288 4.02 15.43 4.89
CA VAL A 288 2.74 15.46 4.17
C VAL A 288 1.52 15.43 5.10
N GLY A 289 1.74 15.37 6.44
CA GLY A 289 0.67 15.50 7.42
C GLY A 289 0.27 14.21 8.14
N PHE A 290 0.98 13.09 7.96
CA PHE A 290 0.86 11.95 8.87
C PHE A 290 1.46 12.28 10.24
N SER A 291 1.07 11.53 11.25
CA SER A 291 1.74 11.48 12.55
C SER A 291 2.02 10.03 12.95
N PRO A 292 3.02 9.78 13.83
CA PRO A 292 3.19 8.45 14.40
C PRO A 292 1.93 8.03 15.13
N ALA A 293 1.50 6.78 14.99
CA ALA A 293 0.45 6.24 15.84
C ALA A 293 1.03 6.00 17.25
N ILE A 294 0.31 6.47 18.28
CA ILE A 294 0.73 6.41 19.70
C ILE A 294 -0.02 5.26 20.39
#